data_53c2bfa828ef60285a9cb5b180c2326e
#
_entry.id   53c2bfa828ef60285a9cb5b180c2326e
#
_cell.length_a   1.000
_cell.length_b   1.000
_cell.length_c   1.000
_cell.angle_alpha   90.00
_cell.angle_beta   90.00
_cell.angle_gamma   90.00
#
_symmetry.space_group_name_H-M   'P 1'
#
loop_
_entity.id
_entity.type
_entity.pdbx_description
1 polymer ?
#
loop_
_entity_poly.entity_id
_entity_poly.type
_entity_poly.pdbx_seq_one_letter_code
_entity_poly.pdbx_strand_id
1 'polypeptide(L)'
;RGLGDVYKRQIREYEKLLLDDLKEIPQDEQGQYIAKFKEWVATLFAKHSRIMSAAITGPARFPTERNRKANNSYESAVAEFQSWRERTQKAIARRIEAAKPQEQKTAEAWERIKEDIDRFVDWNLCSTNLYNRLETIARKGEVELMQQAIDYVRELNKGRKRPIYTERHKFFKLAELAAVIRGRRAATVTKENKDVPFDGGIVRYNFAEDRLQILFNEIPDKEFRTKMHNQYRFNWSRQFGAWQRQLTQNAECAAERLLNIKLR
;
A
#
# COMPACT_ATOMS: atom_id res chain seq x y z
N ARG A 1 -17.48 -20.56 -38.37
CA ARG A 1 -17.48 -20.67 -36.88
C ARG A 1 -18.64 -19.84 -36.36
N GLY A 2 -19.62 -20.47 -35.69
CA GLY A 2 -20.85 -19.78 -35.26
C GLY A 2 -20.62 -18.86 -34.05
N LEU A 3 -21.51 -17.87 -33.89
CA LEU A 3 -21.49 -16.96 -32.73
C LEU A 3 -21.42 -17.71 -31.38
N GLY A 4 -22.04 -18.89 -31.29
CA GLY A 4 -21.98 -19.74 -30.11
C GLY A 4 -20.57 -20.22 -29.73
N ASP A 5 -19.68 -20.41 -30.72
CA ASP A 5 -18.31 -20.86 -30.43
C ASP A 5 -17.44 -19.74 -29.85
N VAL A 6 -17.70 -18.48 -30.25
CA VAL A 6 -17.01 -17.30 -29.72
C VAL A 6 -17.37 -17.10 -28.25
N TYR A 7 -18.65 -17.21 -27.88
CA TYR A 7 -19.08 -17.09 -26.49
C TYR A 7 -18.54 -18.23 -25.60
N LYS A 8 -18.56 -19.46 -26.12
CA LYS A 8 -17.97 -20.61 -25.39
C LYS A 8 -16.47 -20.40 -25.11
N ARG A 9 -15.74 -19.84 -26.08
CA ARG A 9 -14.32 -19.52 -25.90
C ARG A 9 -14.12 -18.45 -24.85
N GLN A 10 -14.90 -17.36 -24.88
CA GLN A 10 -14.82 -16.29 -23.89
C GLN A 10 -15.14 -16.80 -22.47
N ILE A 11 -16.16 -17.65 -22.31
CA ILE A 11 -16.49 -18.26 -21.03
C ILE A 11 -15.29 -19.05 -20.48
N ARG A 12 -14.66 -19.88 -21.31
CA ARG A 12 -13.47 -20.65 -20.90
C ARG A 12 -12.29 -19.75 -20.51
N GLU A 13 -12.11 -18.62 -21.17
CA GLU A 13 -11.08 -17.64 -20.83
C GLU A 13 -11.35 -17.01 -19.45
N TYR A 14 -12.61 -16.66 -19.13
CA TYR A 14 -12.98 -16.17 -17.81
C TYR A 14 -12.91 -17.26 -16.71
N GLU A 15 -13.28 -18.50 -17.02
CA GLU A 15 -13.12 -19.64 -16.12
C GLU A 15 -11.65 -19.87 -15.77
N LYS A 16 -10.76 -19.86 -16.75
CA LYS A 16 -9.32 -19.97 -16.54
C LYS A 16 -8.80 -18.82 -15.68
N LEU A 17 -9.22 -17.59 -15.97
CA LEU A 17 -8.84 -16.39 -15.22
C LEU A 17 -9.29 -16.48 -13.76
N LEU A 18 -10.52 -16.97 -13.51
CA LEU A 18 -11.03 -17.19 -12.15
C LEU A 18 -10.21 -18.25 -11.42
N LEU A 19 -9.92 -19.39 -12.08
CA LEU A 19 -9.14 -20.46 -11.48
C LEU A 19 -7.72 -20.01 -11.13
N ASP A 20 -7.11 -19.17 -11.95
CA ASP A 20 -5.79 -18.60 -11.66
C ASP A 20 -5.86 -17.63 -10.46
N ASP A 21 -6.89 -16.78 -10.37
CA ASP A 21 -7.10 -15.91 -9.21
C ASP A 21 -7.30 -16.70 -7.92
N LEU A 22 -8.06 -17.81 -7.97
CA LEU A 22 -8.37 -18.62 -6.78
C LEU A 22 -7.16 -19.33 -6.17
N LYS A 23 -6.06 -19.47 -6.90
CA LYS A 23 -4.81 -20.02 -6.35
C LYS A 23 -4.20 -19.15 -5.25
N GLU A 24 -4.42 -17.84 -5.36
CA GLU A 24 -3.87 -16.83 -4.45
C GLU A 24 -4.88 -16.45 -3.33
N ILE A 25 -6.13 -16.93 -3.41
CA ILE A 25 -7.21 -16.53 -2.50
C ILE A 25 -7.49 -17.65 -1.49
N PRO A 26 -7.48 -17.35 -0.16
CA PRO A 26 -7.84 -18.30 0.89
C PRO A 26 -9.24 -18.89 0.71
N GLN A 27 -9.42 -20.14 1.09
CA GLN A 27 -10.64 -20.91 0.82
C GLN A 27 -11.90 -20.28 1.42
N ASP A 28 -11.80 -19.65 2.56
CA ASP A 28 -12.89 -18.95 3.24
C ASP A 28 -13.35 -17.67 2.50
N GLU A 29 -12.48 -17.05 1.71
CA GLU A 29 -12.81 -15.85 0.92
C GLU A 29 -13.22 -16.17 -0.52
N GLN A 30 -12.95 -17.39 -1.01
CA GLN A 30 -13.23 -17.79 -2.40
C GLN A 30 -14.71 -17.64 -2.77
N GLY A 31 -15.63 -17.99 -1.86
CA GLY A 31 -17.07 -17.94 -2.13
C GLY A 31 -17.55 -16.55 -2.51
N GLN A 32 -17.15 -15.53 -1.75
CA GLN A 32 -17.50 -14.13 -2.03
C GLN A 32 -16.84 -13.62 -3.31
N TYR A 33 -15.58 -13.99 -3.53
CA TYR A 33 -14.86 -13.61 -4.73
C TYR A 33 -15.51 -14.18 -6.00
N ILE A 34 -15.84 -15.47 -6.00
CA ILE A 34 -16.51 -16.17 -7.11
C ILE A 34 -17.85 -15.52 -7.41
N ALA A 35 -18.66 -15.25 -6.40
CA ALA A 35 -19.97 -14.59 -6.58
C ALA A 35 -19.81 -13.24 -7.30
N LYS A 36 -18.90 -12.41 -6.82
CA LYS A 36 -18.65 -11.08 -7.39
C LYS A 36 -18.01 -11.13 -8.77
N PHE A 37 -17.12 -12.07 -9.01
CA PHE A 37 -16.53 -12.32 -10.34
C PHE A 37 -17.60 -12.67 -11.36
N LYS A 38 -18.52 -13.57 -11.01
CA LYS A 38 -19.66 -13.97 -11.89
C LYS A 38 -20.57 -12.78 -12.22
N GLU A 39 -20.87 -11.91 -11.24
CA GLU A 39 -21.64 -10.68 -11.48
C GLU A 39 -20.93 -9.77 -12.51
N TRP A 40 -19.61 -9.60 -12.38
CA TRP A 40 -18.84 -8.82 -13.32
C TRP A 40 -18.87 -9.42 -14.73
N VAL A 41 -18.64 -10.72 -14.85
CA VAL A 41 -18.67 -11.42 -16.15
C VAL A 41 -20.05 -11.30 -16.79
N ALA A 42 -21.12 -11.47 -16.03
CA ALA A 42 -22.48 -11.27 -16.51
C ALA A 42 -22.71 -9.82 -17.03
N THR A 43 -22.18 -8.83 -16.30
CA THR A 43 -22.24 -7.42 -16.72
C THR A 43 -21.48 -7.18 -18.01
N LEU A 44 -20.29 -7.76 -18.16
CA LEU A 44 -19.48 -7.66 -19.36
C LEU A 44 -20.21 -8.28 -20.57
N PHE A 45 -20.78 -9.46 -20.43
CA PHE A 45 -21.57 -10.07 -21.50
C PHE A 45 -22.81 -9.24 -21.86
N ALA A 46 -23.53 -8.71 -20.88
CA ALA A 46 -24.68 -7.86 -21.12
C ALA A 46 -24.33 -6.55 -21.87
N LYS A 47 -23.15 -5.98 -21.57
CA LYS A 47 -22.67 -4.79 -22.31
C LYS A 47 -22.15 -5.16 -23.70
N HIS A 48 -21.39 -6.26 -23.81
CA HIS A 48 -20.85 -6.73 -25.07
C HIS A 48 -21.96 -7.09 -26.07
N SER A 49 -23.07 -7.69 -25.64
CA SER A 49 -24.21 -8.04 -26.48
C SER A 49 -24.90 -6.84 -27.15
N ARG A 50 -24.64 -5.61 -26.65
CA ARG A 50 -25.18 -4.36 -27.24
C ARG A 50 -24.32 -3.82 -28.38
N ILE A 51 -23.11 -4.36 -28.55
CA ILE A 51 -22.18 -3.95 -29.59
C ILE A 51 -22.60 -4.64 -30.91
N MET A 52 -22.81 -3.84 -31.95
CA MET A 52 -23.14 -4.33 -33.24
C MET A 52 -21.90 -4.52 -34.12
N SER A 53 -21.85 -5.60 -34.86
CA SER A 53 -20.81 -5.82 -35.87
C SER A 53 -21.30 -5.37 -37.24
N ALA A 54 -20.55 -4.48 -37.91
CA ALA A 54 -20.83 -4.05 -39.26
C ALA A 54 -20.78 -5.21 -40.28
N ALA A 55 -20.03 -6.28 -39.97
CA ALA A 55 -19.97 -7.49 -40.77
C ALA A 55 -21.29 -8.28 -40.76
N ILE A 56 -22.10 -8.12 -39.68
CA ILE A 56 -23.41 -8.81 -39.57
C ILE A 56 -24.54 -7.91 -40.03
N THR A 57 -24.53 -6.63 -39.69
CA THR A 57 -25.60 -5.68 -39.99
C THR A 57 -25.45 -4.98 -41.34
N GLY A 58 -24.28 -5.10 -41.97
CA GLY A 58 -23.95 -4.37 -43.20
C GLY A 58 -23.56 -2.91 -42.97
N PRO A 59 -22.87 -2.26 -43.93
CA PRO A 59 -22.39 -0.87 -43.78
C PRO A 59 -23.51 0.18 -43.98
N ALA A 60 -24.60 -0.19 -44.69
CA ALA A 60 -25.67 0.76 -44.99
C ALA A 60 -26.45 1.13 -43.71
N ARG A 61 -26.48 2.41 -43.36
CA ARG A 61 -27.18 2.96 -42.18
C ARG A 61 -26.72 2.38 -40.87
N PHE A 62 -25.42 1.99 -40.75
CA PHE A 62 -24.87 1.52 -39.50
C PHE A 62 -24.92 2.61 -38.44
N PRO A 63 -25.47 2.34 -37.22
CA PRO A 63 -25.66 3.35 -36.18
C PRO A 63 -24.37 3.62 -35.42
N THR A 64 -23.44 4.29 -36.08
CA THR A 64 -22.04 4.51 -35.61
C THR A 64 -21.97 5.11 -34.22
N GLU A 65 -22.73 6.18 -33.90
CA GLU A 65 -22.69 6.84 -32.59
C GLU A 65 -23.24 5.96 -31.47
N ARG A 66 -24.33 5.23 -31.74
CA ARG A 66 -24.89 4.26 -30.78
C ARG A 66 -23.89 3.15 -30.50
N ASN A 67 -23.26 2.63 -31.52
CA ASN A 67 -22.27 1.56 -31.41
C ASN A 67 -21.00 2.04 -30.69
N ARG A 68 -20.54 3.26 -30.98
CA ARG A 68 -19.42 3.88 -30.25
C ARG A 68 -19.71 4.02 -28.75
N LYS A 69 -20.91 4.46 -28.37
CA LYS A 69 -21.33 4.51 -26.96
C LYS A 69 -21.36 3.15 -26.30
N ALA A 70 -21.83 2.11 -27.03
CA ALA A 70 -21.85 0.73 -26.53
C ALA A 70 -20.42 0.19 -26.31
N ASN A 71 -19.50 0.41 -27.25
CA ASN A 71 -18.08 0.04 -27.12
C ASN A 71 -17.44 0.74 -25.92
N ASN A 72 -17.57 2.06 -25.82
CA ASN A 72 -17.00 2.82 -24.70
C ASN A 72 -17.54 2.32 -23.35
N SER A 73 -18.84 1.99 -23.28
CA SER A 73 -19.44 1.44 -22.06
C SER A 73 -18.92 0.05 -21.71
N TYR A 74 -18.61 -0.78 -22.70
CA TYR A 74 -18.00 -2.09 -22.51
C TYR A 74 -16.54 -1.95 -22.06
N GLU A 75 -15.75 -1.14 -22.74
CA GLU A 75 -14.34 -0.88 -22.39
C GLU A 75 -14.19 -0.32 -20.97
N SER A 76 -15.06 0.63 -20.58
CA SER A 76 -15.09 1.13 -19.21
C SER A 76 -15.38 0.02 -18.21
N ALA A 77 -16.34 -0.87 -18.50
CA ALA A 77 -16.65 -1.97 -17.60
C ALA A 77 -15.52 -3.01 -17.52
N VAL A 78 -14.78 -3.25 -18.61
CA VAL A 78 -13.59 -4.10 -18.59
C VAL A 78 -12.51 -3.48 -17.70
N ALA A 79 -12.26 -2.19 -17.81
CA ALA A 79 -11.29 -1.48 -16.97
C ALA A 79 -11.70 -1.49 -15.48
N GLU A 80 -12.99 -1.30 -15.18
CA GLU A 80 -13.54 -1.40 -13.82
C GLU A 80 -13.39 -2.80 -13.24
N PHE A 81 -13.68 -3.84 -14.02
CA PHE A 81 -13.51 -5.23 -13.65
C PHE A 81 -12.05 -5.56 -13.32
N GLN A 82 -11.11 -5.15 -14.17
CA GLN A 82 -9.67 -5.34 -13.91
C GLN A 82 -9.25 -4.61 -12.64
N SER A 83 -9.65 -3.35 -12.48
CA SER A 83 -9.38 -2.54 -11.29
C SER A 83 -9.97 -3.15 -10.01
N TRP A 84 -11.16 -3.75 -10.08
CA TRP A 84 -11.77 -4.47 -8.98
C TRP A 84 -10.94 -5.71 -8.61
N ARG A 85 -10.54 -6.53 -9.58
CA ARG A 85 -9.71 -7.71 -9.35
C ARG A 85 -8.41 -7.34 -8.65
N GLU A 86 -7.66 -6.38 -9.19
CA GLU A 86 -6.38 -5.94 -8.60
C GLU A 86 -6.56 -5.42 -7.18
N ARG A 87 -7.57 -4.59 -6.94
CA ARG A 87 -7.84 -4.04 -5.60
C ARG A 87 -8.20 -5.14 -4.60
N THR A 88 -9.03 -6.10 -5.03
CA THR A 88 -9.47 -7.20 -4.17
C THR A 88 -8.31 -8.14 -3.85
N GLN A 89 -7.52 -8.54 -4.84
CA GLN A 89 -6.33 -9.37 -4.65
C GLN A 89 -5.31 -8.70 -3.73
N LYS A 90 -5.04 -7.40 -3.93
CA LYS A 90 -4.16 -6.63 -3.03
C LYS A 90 -4.72 -6.55 -1.59
N ALA A 91 -6.04 -6.43 -1.43
CA ALA A 91 -6.66 -6.40 -0.11
C ALA A 91 -6.56 -7.77 0.59
N ILE A 92 -6.79 -8.85 -0.13
CA ILE A 92 -6.63 -10.23 0.36
C ILE A 92 -5.17 -10.50 0.76
N ALA A 93 -4.22 -10.18 -0.12
CA ALA A 93 -2.79 -10.35 0.16
C ALA A 93 -2.36 -9.58 1.43
N ARG A 94 -2.87 -8.37 1.64
CA ARG A 94 -2.61 -7.59 2.86
C ARG A 94 -3.18 -8.26 4.10
N ARG A 95 -4.37 -8.88 4.03
CA ARG A 95 -4.97 -9.61 5.16
C ARG A 95 -4.17 -10.87 5.50
N ILE A 96 -3.77 -11.63 4.49
CA ILE A 96 -2.89 -12.80 4.66
C ILE A 96 -1.59 -12.38 5.34
N GLU A 97 -0.94 -11.34 4.83
CA GLU A 97 0.31 -10.82 5.41
C GLU A 97 0.11 -10.33 6.85
N ALA A 98 -1.01 -9.63 7.12
CA ALA A 98 -1.32 -9.17 8.47
C ALA A 98 -1.56 -10.34 9.45
N ALA A 99 -2.18 -11.44 8.98
CA ALA A 99 -2.49 -12.61 9.80
C ALA A 99 -1.29 -13.52 10.10
N LYS A 100 -0.16 -13.39 9.36
CA LYS A 100 1.04 -14.18 9.62
C LYS A 100 1.55 -13.98 11.05
N PRO A 101 2.00 -15.06 11.73
CA PRO A 101 2.69 -14.96 13.01
C PRO A 101 3.91 -14.03 12.93
N GLN A 102 4.20 -13.33 14.03
CA GLN A 102 5.33 -12.39 14.06
C GLN A 102 6.67 -13.06 13.79
N GLU A 103 6.85 -14.28 14.27
CA GLU A 103 8.05 -15.09 14.03
C GLU A 103 8.28 -15.34 12.53
N GLN A 104 7.22 -15.72 11.80
CA GLN A 104 7.30 -15.93 10.36
C GLN A 104 7.62 -14.63 9.61
N LYS A 105 6.99 -13.50 9.99
CA LYS A 105 7.31 -12.19 9.41
C LYS A 105 8.78 -11.81 9.61
N THR A 106 9.30 -12.07 10.80
CA THR A 106 10.70 -11.79 11.13
C THR A 106 11.64 -12.69 10.32
N ALA A 107 11.33 -13.99 10.20
CA ALA A 107 12.11 -14.92 9.40
C ALA A 107 12.13 -14.53 7.91
N GLU A 108 10.96 -14.22 7.32
CA GLU A 108 10.86 -13.77 5.93
C GLU A 108 11.60 -12.42 5.71
N ALA A 109 11.54 -11.51 6.69
CA ALA A 109 12.26 -10.24 6.62
C ALA A 109 13.78 -10.47 6.68
N TRP A 110 14.23 -11.44 7.48
CA TRP A 110 15.63 -11.82 7.55
C TRP A 110 16.13 -12.40 6.21
N GLU A 111 15.41 -13.36 5.62
CA GLU A 111 15.82 -13.93 4.34
C GLU A 111 15.91 -12.85 3.24
N ARG A 112 15.00 -11.89 3.18
CA ARG A 112 15.08 -10.76 2.23
C ARG A 112 16.32 -9.88 2.47
N ILE A 113 16.67 -9.64 3.72
CA ILE A 113 17.88 -8.87 4.08
C ILE A 113 19.12 -9.62 3.65
N LYS A 114 19.16 -10.92 3.89
CA LYS A 114 20.26 -11.80 3.52
C LYS A 114 20.45 -11.83 2.00
N GLU A 115 19.36 -12.06 1.24
CA GLU A 115 19.38 -11.99 -0.22
C GLU A 115 19.90 -10.65 -0.75
N ASP A 116 19.47 -9.53 -0.14
CA ASP A 116 19.96 -8.21 -0.50
C ASP A 116 21.47 -8.08 -0.24
N ILE A 117 21.95 -8.54 0.91
CA ILE A 117 23.40 -8.52 1.23
C ILE A 117 24.16 -9.37 0.22
N ASP A 118 23.76 -10.61 -0.03
CA ASP A 118 24.40 -11.55 -0.95
C ASP A 118 24.45 -10.97 -2.37
N ARG A 119 23.34 -10.41 -2.84
CA ARG A 119 23.28 -9.74 -4.15
C ARG A 119 24.27 -8.59 -4.27
N PHE A 120 24.42 -7.78 -3.22
CA PHE A 120 25.41 -6.68 -3.21
C PHE A 120 26.85 -7.20 -3.23
N VAL A 121 27.09 -8.30 -2.55
CA VAL A 121 28.39 -8.97 -2.52
C VAL A 121 28.75 -9.55 -3.87
N ASP A 122 27.84 -10.31 -4.48
CA ASP A 122 28.07 -11.02 -5.75
C ASP A 122 28.22 -10.07 -6.94
N TRP A 123 27.45 -9.00 -6.95
CA TRP A 123 27.42 -8.06 -8.08
C TRP A 123 28.34 -6.86 -7.88
N ASN A 124 29.11 -6.82 -6.79
CA ASN A 124 30.00 -5.71 -6.42
C ASN A 124 29.31 -4.34 -6.53
N LEU A 125 28.04 -4.29 -6.11
CA LEU A 125 27.20 -3.10 -6.16
C LEU A 125 27.64 -2.07 -5.12
N CYS A 126 27.19 -0.83 -5.28
CA CYS A 126 27.52 0.26 -4.38
C CYS A 126 27.05 -0.01 -2.94
N SER A 127 27.98 -0.16 -2.00
CA SER A 127 27.73 -0.41 -0.57
C SER A 127 26.87 0.66 0.08
N THR A 128 26.82 1.88 -0.47
CA THR A 128 25.97 2.96 0.00
C THR A 128 24.48 2.62 -0.17
N ASN A 129 24.10 1.97 -1.26
CA ASN A 129 22.72 1.57 -1.50
C ASN A 129 22.26 0.50 -0.50
N LEU A 130 23.10 -0.48 -0.22
CA LEU A 130 22.84 -1.48 0.81
C LEU A 130 22.68 -0.83 2.18
N TYR A 131 23.60 0.08 2.56
CA TYR A 131 23.51 0.81 3.81
C TYR A 131 22.19 1.57 3.93
N ASN A 132 21.77 2.33 2.91
CA ASN A 132 20.53 3.11 2.93
C ASN A 132 19.27 2.23 3.09
N ARG A 133 19.26 1.06 2.46
CA ARG A 133 18.15 0.08 2.63
C ARG A 133 18.10 -0.44 4.07
N LEU A 134 19.23 -0.84 4.64
CA LEU A 134 19.30 -1.36 6.00
C LEU A 134 19.04 -0.25 7.04
N GLU A 135 19.50 0.98 6.81
CA GLU A 135 19.16 2.13 7.65
C GLU A 135 17.65 2.37 7.69
N THR A 136 16.95 2.20 6.56
CA THR A 136 15.48 2.33 6.52
C THR A 136 14.81 1.29 7.42
N ILE A 137 15.34 0.08 7.52
CA ILE A 137 14.84 -0.99 8.39
C ILE A 137 15.19 -0.66 9.86
N ALA A 138 16.43 -0.21 10.13
CA ALA A 138 16.84 0.23 11.46
C ALA A 138 15.95 1.35 12.01
N ARG A 139 15.53 2.29 11.16
CA ARG A 139 14.58 3.37 11.51
C ARG A 139 13.15 2.88 11.82
N LYS A 140 12.84 1.61 11.57
CA LYS A 140 11.61 0.96 12.03
C LYS A 140 11.73 0.40 13.45
N GLY A 141 12.96 0.35 14.02
CA GLY A 141 13.22 -0.17 15.35
C GLY A 141 13.45 -1.69 15.37
N GLU A 142 13.81 -2.29 14.24
CA GLU A 142 14.04 -3.73 14.08
C GLU A 142 15.46 -4.11 14.54
N VAL A 143 15.66 -4.15 15.88
CA VAL A 143 16.97 -4.33 16.52
C VAL A 143 17.57 -5.69 16.19
N GLU A 144 16.77 -6.76 16.34
CA GLU A 144 17.20 -8.15 16.17
C GLU A 144 17.64 -8.40 14.72
N LEU A 145 16.87 -7.91 13.74
CA LEU A 145 17.21 -8.01 12.33
C LEU A 145 18.51 -7.26 12.00
N MET A 146 18.72 -6.09 12.61
CA MET A 146 19.96 -5.33 12.41
C MET A 146 21.17 -6.02 13.03
N GLN A 147 21.00 -6.65 14.20
CA GLN A 147 22.06 -7.43 14.80
C GLN A 147 22.44 -8.63 13.91
N GLN A 148 21.45 -9.38 13.42
CA GLN A 148 21.68 -10.50 12.49
C GLN A 148 22.41 -10.04 11.22
N ALA A 149 22.02 -8.89 10.64
CA ALA A 149 22.65 -8.34 9.45
C ALA A 149 24.12 -7.94 9.72
N ILE A 150 24.40 -7.36 10.89
CA ILE A 150 25.77 -7.00 11.31
C ILE A 150 26.62 -8.25 11.45
N ASP A 151 26.12 -9.27 12.14
CA ASP A 151 26.85 -10.52 12.38
C ASP A 151 27.11 -11.27 11.09
N TYR A 152 26.13 -11.30 10.19
CA TYR A 152 26.28 -11.89 8.85
C TYR A 152 27.33 -11.18 8.01
N VAL A 153 27.34 -9.85 7.97
CA VAL A 153 28.36 -9.07 7.24
C VAL A 153 29.77 -9.27 7.86
N ARG A 154 29.87 -9.37 9.18
CA ARG A 154 31.15 -9.70 9.84
C ARG A 154 31.67 -11.06 9.41
N GLU A 155 30.79 -12.06 9.35
CA GLU A 155 31.16 -13.39 8.88
C GLU A 155 31.66 -13.39 7.42
N LEU A 156 30.92 -12.73 6.54
CA LEU A 156 31.32 -12.55 5.14
C LEU A 156 32.66 -11.81 5.00
N ASN A 157 32.94 -10.85 5.87
CA ASN A 157 34.20 -10.10 5.85
C ASN A 157 35.42 -10.95 6.19
N LYS A 158 35.29 -12.04 7.01
CA LYS A 158 36.41 -12.93 7.39
C LYS A 158 37.08 -13.58 6.20
N GLY A 159 36.34 -13.90 5.13
CA GLY A 159 36.88 -14.55 3.93
C GLY A 159 37.32 -13.59 2.83
N ARG A 160 37.29 -12.26 3.04
CA ARG A 160 37.47 -11.27 1.99
C ARG A 160 38.77 -10.44 2.16
N LYS A 161 39.52 -10.25 1.09
CA LYS A 161 40.64 -9.30 1.07
C LYS A 161 40.19 -7.84 1.30
N ARG A 162 39.02 -7.48 0.84
CA ARG A 162 38.38 -6.16 1.04
C ARG A 162 37.06 -6.36 1.73
N PRO A 163 36.87 -5.81 2.95
CA PRO A 163 35.60 -5.92 3.65
C PRO A 163 34.50 -5.15 2.93
N ILE A 164 33.25 -5.62 3.03
CA ILE A 164 32.03 -4.93 2.55
C ILE A 164 31.93 -3.57 3.23
N TYR A 165 32.07 -3.58 4.56
CA TYR A 165 32.22 -2.40 5.40
C TYR A 165 33.38 -2.58 6.35
N THR A 166 34.17 -1.52 6.58
CA THR A 166 35.19 -1.48 7.64
C THR A 166 34.52 -1.36 9.01
N GLU A 167 35.11 -1.87 10.08
CA GLU A 167 34.54 -1.83 11.43
C GLU A 167 34.18 -0.40 11.93
N ARG A 168 34.81 0.63 11.35
CA ARG A 168 34.50 2.04 11.65
C ARG A 168 33.26 2.57 10.92
N HIS A 169 32.73 1.82 9.96
CA HIS A 169 31.59 2.27 9.16
C HIS A 169 30.31 2.30 10.02
N LYS A 170 29.49 3.31 9.81
CA LYS A 170 28.22 3.52 10.55
C LYS A 170 27.20 2.37 10.37
N PHE A 171 27.41 1.45 9.43
CA PHE A 171 26.63 0.22 9.31
C PHE A 171 26.62 -0.58 10.63
N PHE A 172 27.76 -0.71 11.32
CA PHE A 172 27.87 -1.46 12.57
C PHE A 172 27.16 -0.79 13.76
N LYS A 173 26.66 0.44 13.59
CA LYS A 173 25.85 1.16 14.56
C LYS A 173 24.34 1.09 14.28
N LEU A 174 23.91 0.34 13.24
CA LEU A 174 22.48 0.27 12.88
C LEU A 174 21.64 -0.41 13.95
N ALA A 175 22.16 -1.39 14.68
CA ALA A 175 21.46 -2.01 15.81
C ALA A 175 21.24 -1.03 16.97
N GLU A 176 22.24 -0.19 17.27
CA GLU A 176 22.13 0.88 18.26
C GLU A 176 21.10 1.92 17.84
N LEU A 177 21.12 2.34 16.58
CA LEU A 177 20.11 3.24 16.02
C LEU A 177 18.71 2.65 16.15
N ALA A 178 18.52 1.37 15.80
CA ALA A 178 17.24 0.69 15.94
C ALA A 178 16.77 0.63 17.40
N ALA A 179 17.67 0.34 18.34
CA ALA A 179 17.36 0.32 19.76
C ALA A 179 16.92 1.70 20.28
N VAL A 180 17.61 2.76 19.89
CA VAL A 180 17.22 4.16 20.26
C VAL A 180 15.84 4.50 19.70
N ILE A 181 15.55 4.14 18.45
CA ILE A 181 14.24 4.40 17.83
C ILE A 181 13.14 3.60 18.53
N ARG A 182 13.38 2.30 18.82
CA ARG A 182 12.45 1.44 19.59
C ARG A 182 12.15 2.03 20.97
N GLY A 183 13.20 2.44 21.70
CA GLY A 183 13.04 3.07 23.01
C GLY A 183 12.24 4.38 22.97
N ARG A 184 12.51 5.24 21.99
CA ARG A 184 11.73 6.48 21.77
C ARG A 184 10.27 6.18 21.47
N ARG A 185 9.97 5.20 20.61
CA ARG A 185 8.58 4.80 20.32
C ARG A 185 7.88 4.25 21.55
N ALA A 186 8.52 3.36 22.31
CA ALA A 186 7.96 2.84 23.55
C ALA A 186 7.65 3.97 24.54
N ALA A 187 8.57 4.92 24.73
CA ALA A 187 8.36 6.07 25.61
C ALA A 187 7.24 7.01 25.08
N THR A 188 7.00 7.04 23.78
CA THR A 188 5.94 7.87 23.17
C THR A 188 4.58 7.21 23.32
N VAL A 189 4.50 5.88 23.20
CA VAL A 189 3.24 5.10 23.36
C VAL A 189 2.69 5.20 24.79
N THR A 190 3.53 5.37 25.81
CA THR A 190 3.11 5.52 27.21
C THR A 190 2.60 6.92 27.56
N LYS A 191 2.73 7.91 26.67
CA LYS A 191 2.19 9.25 26.89
C LYS A 191 0.70 9.28 26.61
N GLU A 192 -0.06 9.84 27.54
CA GLU A 192 -1.47 10.14 27.31
C GLU A 192 -1.63 11.16 26.17
N ASN A 193 -2.67 10.99 25.38
CA ASN A 193 -2.98 11.94 24.31
C ASN A 193 -3.24 13.32 24.89
N LYS A 194 -2.71 14.36 24.25
CA LYS A 194 -2.96 15.76 24.64
C LYS A 194 -3.94 16.36 23.63
N ASP A 195 -5.06 16.84 24.14
CA ASP A 195 -6.09 17.51 23.36
C ASP A 195 -6.03 19.02 23.58
N VAL A 196 -6.00 19.77 22.48
CA VAL A 196 -6.06 21.24 22.48
C VAL A 196 -7.32 21.66 21.74
N PRO A 197 -8.33 22.19 22.46
CA PRO A 197 -9.59 22.62 21.84
C PRO A 197 -9.35 23.89 20.99
N PHE A 198 -10.14 24.03 19.93
CA PHE A 198 -10.27 25.24 19.13
C PHE A 198 -11.73 25.47 18.75
N ASP A 199 -12.07 26.64 18.24
CA ASP A 199 -13.40 26.91 17.75
C ASP A 199 -13.67 26.03 16.50
N GLY A 200 -14.57 25.07 16.65
CA GLY A 200 -14.93 24.07 15.62
C GLY A 200 -14.31 22.69 15.77
N GLY A 201 -13.53 22.40 16.85
CA GLY A 201 -12.99 21.06 17.05
C GLY A 201 -11.87 20.91 18.07
N ILE A 202 -11.06 19.87 17.88
CA ILE A 202 -9.94 19.53 18.77
C ILE A 202 -8.72 19.19 17.93
N VAL A 203 -7.54 19.71 18.32
CA VAL A 203 -6.25 19.23 17.85
C VAL A 203 -5.72 18.23 18.87
N ARG A 204 -5.58 16.98 18.46
CA ARG A 204 -5.10 15.87 19.28
C ARG A 204 -3.66 15.51 18.97
N TYR A 205 -2.81 15.48 19.98
CA TYR A 205 -1.50 14.86 19.94
C TYR A 205 -1.69 13.38 20.26
N ASN A 206 -1.83 12.55 19.22
CA ASN A 206 -1.91 11.10 19.38
C ASN A 206 -0.50 10.53 19.42
N PHE A 207 0.05 10.41 20.63
CA PHE A 207 1.41 9.95 20.84
C PHE A 207 1.58 8.46 20.51
N ALA A 208 0.56 7.64 20.75
CA ALA A 208 0.61 6.22 20.44
C ALA A 208 0.78 5.95 18.93
N GLU A 209 0.14 6.76 18.09
CA GLU A 209 0.18 6.63 16.64
C GLU A 209 1.23 7.53 15.98
N ASP A 210 1.94 8.36 16.77
CA ASP A 210 2.86 9.39 16.27
C ASP A 210 2.18 10.32 15.25
N ARG A 211 0.96 10.82 15.61
CA ARG A 211 0.13 11.65 14.73
C ARG A 211 -0.35 12.92 15.44
N LEU A 212 -0.31 14.04 14.70
CA LEU A 212 -1.10 15.21 15.00
C LEU A 212 -2.42 15.09 14.23
N GLN A 213 -3.53 15.07 14.96
CA GLN A 213 -4.87 14.84 14.46
C GLN A 213 -5.73 16.07 14.67
N ILE A 214 -6.49 16.47 13.66
CA ILE A 214 -7.48 17.55 13.74
C ILE A 214 -8.85 16.89 13.59
N LEU A 215 -9.63 16.96 14.68
CA LEU A 215 -11.01 16.47 14.76
C LEU A 215 -11.95 17.68 14.70
N PHE A 216 -12.79 17.74 13.69
CA PHE A 216 -13.80 18.79 13.56
C PHE A 216 -15.13 18.33 14.08
N ASN A 217 -15.89 19.24 14.71
CA ASN A 217 -17.26 18.97 15.17
C ASN A 217 -18.21 18.77 13.99
N GLU A 218 -17.98 19.50 12.89
CA GLU A 218 -18.73 19.40 11.65
C GLU A 218 -17.79 19.18 10.47
N ILE A 219 -18.30 18.63 9.38
CA ILE A 219 -17.47 18.38 8.19
C ILE A 219 -17.12 19.71 7.53
N PRO A 220 -15.82 20.10 7.45
CA PRO A 220 -15.41 21.32 6.80
C PRO A 220 -15.81 21.34 5.32
N ASP A 221 -15.96 22.53 4.76
CA ASP A 221 -16.29 22.71 3.36
C ASP A 221 -15.22 22.10 2.42
N LYS A 222 -15.56 21.94 1.15
CA LYS A 222 -14.71 21.26 0.17
C LYS A 222 -13.39 22.03 -0.07
N GLU A 223 -13.43 23.35 -0.08
CA GLU A 223 -12.25 24.19 -0.34
C GLU A 223 -11.27 24.09 0.81
N PHE A 224 -11.75 24.17 2.05
CA PHE A 224 -10.95 23.99 3.25
C PHE A 224 -10.31 22.61 3.30
N ARG A 225 -11.05 21.54 3.00
CA ARG A 225 -10.51 20.17 2.94
C ARG A 225 -9.43 20.04 1.86
N THR A 226 -9.62 20.66 0.72
CA THR A 226 -8.61 20.71 -0.37
C THR A 226 -7.36 21.45 0.07
N LYS A 227 -7.51 22.57 0.78
CA LYS A 227 -6.41 23.35 1.37
C LYS A 227 -5.65 22.52 2.41
N MET A 228 -6.34 21.84 3.31
CA MET A 228 -5.74 20.94 4.31
C MET A 228 -4.85 19.89 3.65
N HIS A 229 -5.34 19.24 2.60
CA HIS A 229 -4.60 18.20 1.92
C HIS A 229 -3.44 18.75 1.09
N ASN A 230 -3.69 19.71 0.20
CA ASN A 230 -2.72 20.16 -0.80
C ASN A 230 -1.64 21.07 -0.22
N GLN A 231 -2.01 22.02 0.64
CA GLN A 231 -1.07 23.00 1.20
C GLN A 231 -0.46 22.55 2.52
N TYR A 232 -1.27 21.98 3.42
CA TYR A 232 -0.84 21.64 4.77
C TYR A 232 -0.51 20.16 4.97
N ARG A 233 -0.74 19.33 3.92
CA ARG A 233 -0.38 17.90 3.90
C ARG A 233 -1.01 17.07 5.02
N PHE A 234 -2.21 17.44 5.46
CA PHE A 234 -3.04 16.60 6.30
C PHE A 234 -3.84 15.62 5.45
N ASN A 235 -3.86 14.35 5.84
CA ASN A 235 -4.60 13.28 5.18
C ASN A 235 -5.76 12.81 6.04
N TRP A 236 -6.90 12.54 5.43
CA TRP A 236 -8.06 12.01 6.15
C TRP A 236 -7.85 10.56 6.56
N SER A 237 -8.06 10.26 7.83
CA SER A 237 -8.08 8.90 8.39
C SER A 237 -9.51 8.49 8.72
N ARG A 238 -10.02 7.47 8.06
CA ARG A 238 -11.35 6.91 8.37
C ARG A 238 -11.37 6.21 9.72
N GLN A 239 -10.26 5.60 10.12
CA GLN A 239 -10.13 4.90 11.40
C GLN A 239 -10.31 5.83 12.59
N PHE A 240 -9.75 7.03 12.52
CA PHE A 240 -9.76 8.00 13.62
C PHE A 240 -10.81 9.09 13.43
N GLY A 241 -11.49 9.16 12.29
CA GLY A 241 -12.40 10.26 11.96
C GLY A 241 -11.71 11.63 12.00
N ALA A 242 -10.43 11.69 11.64
CA ALA A 242 -9.60 12.87 11.83
C ALA A 242 -8.71 13.14 10.61
N TRP A 243 -8.40 14.40 10.40
CA TRP A 243 -7.32 14.82 9.50
C TRP A 243 -5.99 14.70 10.23
N GLN A 244 -5.05 13.94 9.69
CA GLN A 244 -3.82 13.62 10.41
C GLN A 244 -2.56 13.84 9.57
N ARG A 245 -1.48 14.14 10.28
CA ARG A 245 -0.12 14.25 9.77
C ARG A 245 0.85 13.65 10.82
N GLN A 246 2.05 13.23 10.40
CA GLN A 246 3.06 12.76 11.34
C GLN A 246 3.35 13.85 12.39
N LEU A 247 3.47 13.47 13.67
CA LEU A 247 3.69 14.37 14.80
C LEU A 247 5.10 14.96 14.74
N THR A 248 5.21 16.15 14.20
CA THR A 248 6.46 16.91 14.06
C THR A 248 6.19 18.39 14.33
N GLN A 249 7.22 19.15 14.63
CA GLN A 249 7.11 20.60 14.79
C GLN A 249 6.52 21.27 13.55
N ASN A 250 6.85 20.77 12.33
CA ASN A 250 6.26 21.27 11.09
C ASN A 250 4.75 21.00 11.00
N ALA A 251 4.27 19.89 11.59
CA ALA A 251 2.83 19.60 11.63
C ALA A 251 2.12 20.54 12.62
N GLU A 252 2.72 20.83 13.76
CA GLU A 252 2.20 21.81 14.72
C GLU A 252 2.08 23.19 14.07
N CYS A 253 3.16 23.71 13.48
CA CYS A 253 3.13 25.01 12.76
C CYS A 253 2.12 25.01 11.61
N ALA A 254 1.94 23.89 10.92
CA ALA A 254 0.94 23.79 9.87
C ALA A 254 -0.49 23.86 10.42
N ALA A 255 -0.78 23.19 11.54
CA ALA A 255 -2.07 23.24 12.22
C ALA A 255 -2.34 24.64 12.80
N GLU A 256 -1.36 25.26 13.43
CA GLU A 256 -1.46 26.63 13.97
C GLU A 256 -1.84 27.64 12.88
N ARG A 257 -1.15 27.59 11.73
CA ARG A 257 -1.44 28.48 10.58
C ARG A 257 -2.78 28.18 9.93
N LEU A 258 -3.15 26.90 9.81
CA LEU A 258 -4.40 26.49 9.20
C LEU A 258 -5.61 26.93 10.02
N LEU A 259 -5.54 26.76 11.34
CA LEU A 259 -6.64 27.00 12.29
C LEU A 259 -6.56 28.37 12.97
N ASN A 260 -5.48 29.13 12.75
CA ASN A 260 -5.17 30.41 13.38
C ASN A 260 -5.20 30.34 14.93
N ILE A 261 -4.57 29.31 15.50
CA ILE A 261 -4.47 29.03 16.93
C ILE A 261 -3.02 28.88 17.36
N LYS A 262 -2.77 28.91 18.68
CA LYS A 262 -1.48 28.50 19.29
C LYS A 262 -1.64 27.16 19.97
N LEU A 263 -0.77 26.20 19.65
CA LEU A 263 -0.77 24.86 20.23
C LEU A 263 0.17 24.71 21.43
N ARG A 264 1.05 25.71 21.66
CA ARG A 264 2.00 25.79 22.77
C ARG A 264 1.64 26.91 23.73
#